data_cb27a14af42c9edc32d21284cb0eaffc
#
_entry.id   cb27a14af42c9edc32d21284cb0eaffc
#
_cell.length_a   1.000
_cell.length_b   1.000
_cell.length_c   1.000
_cell.angle_alpha   90.00
_cell.angle_beta   90.00
_cell.angle_gamma   90.00
#
_symmetry.space_group_name_H-M   'P 1'
#
loop_
_entity.id
_entity.type
_entity.pdbx_description
1 polymer ?
#
loop_
_entity_poly.entity_id
_entity_poly.type
_entity_poly.pdbx_seq_one_letter_code
_entity_poly.pdbx_strand_id
1 'polypeptide(L)'
;LERKAEEKGLIMAQWSDGQKDALRMAGEWLNKCRSEGGNLSQPIFRLFGYAGTGKTTLAKHLAESCNSVAYAAFTGKAALMMQRNGCHNASTIHGLIYMVNEDDDGKISFILDLEGGAAHVDLIVVDECSMVDAAIGRDLLSYRKPILVLGDSAQLPPVGGAGFFTEALPDFLLTEIHRQAAENPIIHMATELRNQRRLQIGSFGESAVIPRGTLSGDDLVAADQVLVGKNATRQQFNGRMRRIIGLSDPMPVAGDRLVCLKNDKPLGIFNGGLFRMVESVPSHYDKSHIKMIVKSDDFPNARALEVKVRREFFEGGAQDIPWQELRGTQQFDYGYVLTVHKSQGSQWDDVIVYDESGIARDEWWRWLYTAVTRASERVRLVL
;
A
#
# COMPACT_ATOMS: atom_id res chain seq x y z
N LEU A 1 29.14 15.60 4.72
CA LEU A 1 28.26 14.77 3.84
C LEU A 1 28.56 15.07 2.35
N GLU A 2 28.69 16.33 1.96
CA GLU A 2 28.96 16.73 0.57
C GLU A 2 30.26 16.14 0.00
N ARG A 3 31.37 16.11 0.78
CA ARG A 3 32.66 15.57 0.30
C ARG A 3 32.68 14.06 0.00
N LYS A 4 31.81 13.25 0.65
CA LYS A 4 31.72 11.79 0.38
C LYS A 4 30.86 11.44 -0.82
N ALA A 5 29.97 12.34 -1.25
CA ALA A 5 29.11 12.16 -2.40
C ALA A 5 29.83 12.45 -3.72
N GLU A 6 30.75 13.40 -3.72
CA GLU A 6 31.56 13.75 -4.90
C GLU A 6 32.50 12.61 -5.37
N GLU A 7 32.97 11.77 -4.44
CA GLU A 7 33.88 10.66 -4.76
C GLU A 7 33.21 9.43 -5.45
N LYS A 8 31.88 9.35 -5.47
CA LYS A 8 31.16 8.17 -6.00
C LYS A 8 30.53 8.34 -7.37
N GLY A 9 30.71 9.49 -8.03
CA GLY A 9 30.19 9.66 -9.42
C GLY A 9 28.67 9.50 -9.56
N LEU A 10 27.89 9.60 -8.46
CA LEU A 10 26.45 9.63 -8.52
C LEU A 10 26.02 10.99 -9.07
N ILE A 11 25.20 10.97 -10.11
CA ILE A 11 24.47 12.13 -10.61
C ILE A 11 23.84 12.79 -9.38
N MET A 12 24.34 13.96 -8.97
CA MET A 12 23.79 14.74 -7.87
C MET A 12 22.31 14.98 -8.19
N ALA A 13 21.41 14.29 -7.51
CA ALA A 13 20.00 14.62 -7.57
C ALA A 13 19.87 16.10 -7.19
N GLN A 14 19.39 16.92 -8.09
CA GLN A 14 19.25 18.34 -7.84
C GLN A 14 18.03 18.52 -6.92
N TRP A 15 18.30 18.49 -5.60
CA TRP A 15 17.25 18.67 -4.59
C TRP A 15 16.64 20.06 -4.72
N SER A 16 15.31 20.13 -4.65
CA SER A 16 14.61 21.40 -4.52
C SER A 16 14.93 22.05 -3.17
N ASP A 17 14.65 23.34 -3.03
CA ASP A 17 14.96 24.04 -1.79
C ASP A 17 14.15 23.47 -0.62
N GLY A 18 12.87 23.13 -0.83
CA GLY A 18 12.05 22.42 0.16
C GLY A 18 12.62 21.05 0.54
N GLN A 19 13.21 20.32 -0.41
CA GLN A 19 13.87 19.05 -0.12
C GLN A 19 15.16 19.21 0.67
N LYS A 20 15.97 20.24 0.37
CA LYS A 20 17.18 20.57 1.15
C LYS A 20 16.82 20.94 2.59
N ASP A 21 15.78 21.74 2.78
CA ASP A 21 15.30 22.10 4.11
C ASP A 21 14.77 20.89 4.88
N ALA A 22 14.01 19.99 4.23
CA ALA A 22 13.57 18.75 4.84
C ALA A 22 14.75 17.87 5.30
N LEU A 23 15.77 17.71 4.45
CA LEU A 23 16.97 16.94 4.78
C LEU A 23 17.75 17.58 5.93
N ARG A 24 17.90 18.90 5.95
CA ARG A 24 18.55 19.63 7.03
C ARG A 24 17.83 19.41 8.34
N MET A 25 16.51 19.65 8.41
CA MET A 25 15.71 19.50 9.62
C MET A 25 15.68 18.05 10.13
N ALA A 26 15.49 17.09 9.23
CA ALA A 26 15.50 15.66 9.59
C ALA A 26 16.89 15.21 10.06
N GLY A 27 17.97 15.74 9.47
CA GLY A 27 19.35 15.49 9.88
C GLY A 27 19.65 16.05 11.27
N GLU A 28 19.22 17.29 11.56
CA GLU A 28 19.35 17.93 12.88
C GLU A 28 18.58 17.11 13.95
N TRP A 29 17.35 16.70 13.65
CA TRP A 29 16.56 15.83 14.51
C TRP A 29 17.27 14.49 14.79
N LEU A 30 17.76 13.82 13.76
CA LEU A 30 18.42 12.52 13.89
C LEU A 30 19.71 12.62 14.72
N ASN A 31 20.50 13.70 14.52
CA ASN A 31 21.70 13.98 15.31
C ASN A 31 21.35 14.25 16.79
N LYS A 32 20.27 14.97 17.05
CA LYS A 32 19.76 15.17 18.43
C LYS A 32 19.39 13.83 19.06
N CYS A 33 18.63 12.97 18.37
CA CYS A 33 18.30 11.64 18.87
C CYS A 33 19.54 10.81 19.22
N ARG A 34 20.58 10.87 18.39
CA ARG A 34 21.86 10.18 18.64
C ARG A 34 22.56 10.70 19.90
N SER A 35 22.49 11.99 20.16
CA SER A 35 23.10 12.60 21.35
C SER A 35 22.34 12.29 22.66
N GLU A 36 21.03 12.06 22.58
CA GLU A 36 20.17 11.76 23.73
C GLU A 36 20.25 10.27 24.16
N GLY A 37 20.79 9.40 23.30
CA GLY A 37 20.85 7.96 23.57
C GLY A 37 19.46 7.32 23.62
N GLY A 38 19.17 6.47 24.60
CA GLY A 38 17.88 5.73 24.66
C GLY A 38 16.69 6.51 25.22
N ASN A 39 16.86 7.78 25.63
CA ASN A 39 15.79 8.57 26.24
C ASN A 39 15.43 9.78 25.35
N LEU A 40 14.80 9.48 24.21
CA LEU A 40 14.55 10.46 23.17
C LEU A 40 13.44 11.45 23.58
N SER A 41 13.75 12.75 23.54
CA SER A 41 12.77 13.83 23.77
C SER A 41 11.75 13.96 22.65
N GLN A 42 12.16 13.66 21.43
CA GLN A 42 11.32 13.68 20.22
C GLN A 42 11.64 12.45 19.35
N PRO A 43 11.03 11.29 19.64
CA PRO A 43 11.37 10.05 18.92
C PRO A 43 10.86 10.00 17.49
N ILE A 44 9.90 10.84 17.10
CA ILE A 44 9.24 10.82 15.79
C ILE A 44 9.59 12.09 15.01
N PHE A 45 9.95 11.92 13.73
CA PHE A 45 9.97 12.99 12.74
C PHE A 45 8.96 12.67 11.62
N ARG A 46 8.01 13.57 11.41
CA ARG A 46 6.94 13.44 10.43
C ARG A 46 7.31 14.19 9.16
N LEU A 47 7.84 13.48 8.17
CA LEU A 47 8.11 13.99 6.83
C LEU A 47 6.91 13.69 5.94
N PHE A 48 5.97 14.61 5.88
CA PHE A 48 4.81 14.46 5.02
C PHE A 48 5.01 15.17 3.68
N GLY A 49 4.25 14.77 2.71
CA GLY A 49 4.29 15.38 1.38
C GLY A 49 3.30 14.70 0.44
N TYR A 50 2.96 15.41 -0.60
CA TYR A 50 2.01 14.93 -1.59
C TYR A 50 2.62 13.90 -2.55
N ALA A 51 1.80 13.30 -3.40
CA ALA A 51 2.29 12.41 -4.45
C ALA A 51 3.33 13.13 -5.33
N GLY A 52 4.43 12.44 -5.68
CA GLY A 52 5.48 12.99 -6.55
C GLY A 52 6.47 13.97 -5.87
N THR A 53 6.42 14.18 -4.56
CA THR A 53 7.35 15.09 -3.84
C THR A 53 8.68 14.45 -3.43
N GLY A 54 8.87 13.13 -3.64
CA GLY A 54 10.13 12.45 -3.39
C GLY A 54 10.40 12.02 -1.95
N LYS A 55 9.37 11.86 -1.12
CA LYS A 55 9.47 11.44 0.30
C LYS A 55 10.38 10.24 0.53
N THR A 56 10.12 9.15 -0.16
CA THR A 56 10.88 7.90 0.00
C THR A 56 12.34 8.05 -0.44
N THR A 57 12.60 8.86 -1.46
CA THR A 57 13.97 9.18 -1.92
C THR A 57 14.74 9.97 -0.86
N LEU A 58 14.09 10.97 -0.23
CA LEU A 58 14.68 11.74 0.86
C LEU A 58 14.97 10.87 2.09
N ALA A 59 14.04 10.00 2.45
CA ALA A 59 14.20 9.07 3.57
C ALA A 59 15.39 8.13 3.36
N LYS A 60 15.57 7.61 2.14
CA LYS A 60 16.74 6.79 1.77
C LYS A 60 18.04 7.57 1.93
N HIS A 61 18.09 8.79 1.41
CA HIS A 61 19.29 9.62 1.50
C HIS A 61 19.64 9.95 2.96
N LEU A 62 18.65 10.28 3.79
CA LEU A 62 18.86 10.46 5.24
C LEU A 62 19.40 9.17 5.89
N ALA A 63 18.84 8.03 5.52
CA ALA A 63 19.20 6.72 6.04
C ALA A 63 20.66 6.31 5.72
N GLU A 64 21.26 6.83 4.64
CA GLU A 64 22.68 6.60 4.31
C GLU A 64 23.63 7.08 5.41
N SER A 65 23.18 7.98 6.29
CA SER A 65 23.94 8.44 7.45
C SER A 65 23.91 7.50 8.65
N CYS A 66 23.10 6.43 8.62
CA CYS A 66 22.92 5.44 9.67
C CYS A 66 23.70 4.16 9.35
N ASN A 67 24.15 3.43 10.39
CA ASN A 67 24.80 2.13 10.18
C ASN A 67 23.75 1.02 9.91
N SER A 68 22.59 1.13 10.57
CA SER A 68 21.50 0.16 10.43
C SER A 68 20.14 0.85 10.40
N VAL A 69 19.29 0.45 9.44
CA VAL A 69 17.96 1.03 9.22
C VAL A 69 16.95 -0.07 8.99
N ALA A 70 15.82 0.01 9.67
CA ALA A 70 14.66 -0.81 9.37
C ALA A 70 13.65 0.01 8.54
N TYR A 71 13.27 -0.52 7.39
CA TYR A 71 12.22 0.04 6.56
C TYR A 71 10.94 -0.76 6.76
N ALA A 72 9.84 -0.10 7.02
CA ALA A 72 8.57 -0.74 7.27
C ALA A 72 7.40 0.00 6.61
N ALA A 73 6.35 -0.74 6.26
CA ALA A 73 5.10 -0.18 5.81
C ALA A 73 3.92 -0.95 6.44
N PHE A 74 2.73 -0.33 6.43
CA PHE A 74 1.56 -0.97 7.02
C PHE A 74 1.13 -2.23 6.27
N THR A 75 1.20 -2.22 4.94
CA THR A 75 0.81 -3.36 4.08
C THR A 75 2.03 -4.05 3.50
N GLY A 76 1.90 -5.35 3.22
CA GLY A 76 2.95 -6.12 2.53
C GLY A 76 3.27 -5.53 1.16
N LYS A 77 2.27 -5.08 0.42
CA LYS A 77 2.46 -4.49 -0.91
C LYS A 77 3.23 -3.17 -0.84
N ALA A 78 2.94 -2.31 0.13
CA ALA A 78 3.73 -1.08 0.34
C ALA A 78 5.18 -1.40 0.70
N ALA A 79 5.41 -2.40 1.57
CA ALA A 79 6.77 -2.88 1.88
C ALA A 79 7.52 -3.35 0.63
N LEU A 80 6.85 -4.05 -0.28
CA LEU A 80 7.40 -4.48 -1.56
C LEU A 80 7.75 -3.31 -2.47
N MET A 81 6.88 -2.31 -2.55
CA MET A 81 7.18 -1.09 -3.31
C MET A 81 8.40 -0.37 -2.76
N MET A 82 8.56 -0.33 -1.42
CA MET A 82 9.79 0.19 -0.80
C MET A 82 11.01 -0.63 -1.23
N GLN A 83 10.94 -1.96 -1.25
CA GLN A 83 12.06 -2.81 -1.70
C GLN A 83 12.41 -2.52 -3.18
N ARG A 84 11.43 -2.43 -4.06
CA ARG A 84 11.63 -2.08 -5.48
C ARG A 84 12.29 -0.70 -5.64
N ASN A 85 11.95 0.23 -4.77
CA ASN A 85 12.54 1.56 -4.72
C ASN A 85 13.90 1.60 -4.00
N GLY A 86 14.50 0.42 -3.71
CA GLY A 86 15.84 0.28 -3.14
C GLY A 86 15.91 0.43 -1.61
N CYS A 87 14.79 0.35 -0.88
CA CYS A 87 14.77 0.17 0.56
C CYS A 87 14.93 -1.33 0.86
N HIS A 88 16.17 -1.82 0.85
CA HIS A 88 16.44 -3.23 1.04
C HIS A 88 15.89 -3.75 2.37
N ASN A 89 15.36 -4.98 2.37
CA ASN A 89 14.78 -5.63 3.54
C ASN A 89 13.56 -4.91 4.15
N ALA A 90 12.88 -4.04 3.41
CA ALA A 90 11.64 -3.45 3.86
C ALA A 90 10.61 -4.56 4.16
N SER A 91 9.90 -4.44 5.27
CA SER A 91 8.92 -5.43 5.74
C SER A 91 7.60 -4.75 6.14
N THR A 92 6.60 -5.54 6.53
CA THR A 92 5.44 -4.94 7.20
C THR A 92 5.82 -4.52 8.62
N ILE A 93 5.16 -3.48 9.15
CA ILE A 93 5.35 -3.09 10.56
C ILE A 93 5.13 -4.29 11.48
N HIS A 94 4.04 -5.04 11.27
CA HIS A 94 3.79 -6.28 12.04
C HIS A 94 4.94 -7.29 11.94
N GLY A 95 5.54 -7.41 10.74
CA GLY A 95 6.69 -8.30 10.53
C GLY A 95 7.96 -7.85 11.20
N LEU A 96 8.09 -6.55 11.44
CA LEU A 96 9.25 -5.95 12.08
C LEU A 96 9.18 -6.04 13.61
N ILE A 97 7.97 -5.87 14.20
CA ILE A 97 7.83 -5.65 15.64
C ILE A 97 7.15 -6.78 16.42
N TYR A 98 6.51 -7.75 15.74
CA TYR A 98 5.81 -8.84 16.43
C TYR A 98 6.36 -10.21 16.03
N MET A 99 6.46 -11.08 17.04
CA MET A 99 6.54 -12.53 16.85
C MET A 99 5.13 -13.13 16.77
N VAL A 100 5.00 -14.17 15.94
CA VAL A 100 3.79 -14.98 15.90
C VAL A 100 3.91 -16.05 16.96
N ASN A 101 2.99 -16.08 17.90
CA ASN A 101 2.85 -17.13 18.88
C ASN A 101 1.57 -17.92 18.59
N GLU A 102 1.68 -19.23 18.53
CA GLU A 102 0.57 -20.16 18.39
C GLU A 102 0.45 -20.94 19.68
N ASP A 103 -0.71 -20.85 20.36
CA ASP A 103 -0.97 -21.61 21.58
C ASP A 103 -1.35 -23.07 21.26
N ASP A 104 -1.45 -23.91 22.31
CA ASP A 104 -1.77 -25.34 22.17
C ASP A 104 -3.12 -25.60 21.50
N ASP A 105 -4.02 -24.62 21.53
CA ASP A 105 -5.31 -24.63 20.84
C ASP A 105 -5.19 -24.15 19.39
N GLY A 106 -3.98 -23.81 18.91
CA GLY A 106 -3.68 -23.31 17.58
C GLY A 106 -4.19 -21.88 17.36
N LYS A 107 -4.41 -21.09 18.42
CA LYS A 107 -4.79 -19.68 18.32
C LYS A 107 -3.54 -18.86 18.12
N ILE A 108 -3.52 -18.12 17.01
CA ILE A 108 -2.43 -17.21 16.67
C ILE A 108 -2.59 -15.91 17.46
N SER A 109 -1.55 -15.53 18.19
CA SER A 109 -1.40 -14.25 18.83
C SER A 109 -0.13 -13.53 18.34
N PHE A 110 -0.13 -12.21 18.40
CA PHE A 110 1.05 -11.41 18.08
C PHE A 110 1.63 -10.89 19.38
N ILE A 111 2.87 -11.28 19.67
CA ILE A 111 3.62 -10.82 20.84
C ILE A 111 4.66 -9.83 20.39
N LEU A 112 4.74 -8.68 21.07
CA LEU A 112 5.74 -7.65 20.79
C LEU A 112 7.15 -8.21 21.02
N ASP A 113 7.99 -8.17 19.99
CA ASP A 113 9.36 -8.69 19.99
C ASP A 113 10.35 -7.56 20.29
N LEU A 114 10.52 -7.22 21.55
CA LEU A 114 11.41 -6.13 21.98
C LEU A 114 12.91 -6.43 21.76
N GLU A 115 13.27 -7.67 21.42
CA GLU A 115 14.64 -8.07 21.11
C GLU A 115 14.84 -8.33 19.61
N GLY A 116 13.79 -8.19 18.80
CA GLY A 116 13.80 -8.42 17.37
C GLY A 116 14.51 -7.34 16.55
N GLY A 117 14.30 -7.41 15.24
CA GLY A 117 15.01 -6.55 14.28
C GLY A 117 14.92 -5.06 14.55
N ALA A 118 13.78 -4.57 15.06
CA ALA A 118 13.59 -3.16 15.39
C ALA A 118 14.45 -2.67 16.57
N ALA A 119 14.87 -3.57 17.46
CA ALA A 119 15.70 -3.23 18.63
C ALA A 119 17.15 -2.87 18.25
N HIS A 120 17.64 -3.37 17.12
CA HIS A 120 19.05 -3.31 16.74
C HIS A 120 19.37 -2.29 15.65
N VAL A 121 18.41 -1.42 15.32
CA VAL A 121 18.62 -0.38 14.28
C VAL A 121 18.86 1.01 14.87
N ASP A 122 19.50 1.86 14.08
CA ASP A 122 19.72 3.28 14.43
C ASP A 122 18.50 4.14 14.07
N LEU A 123 17.72 3.69 13.10
CA LEU A 123 16.56 4.42 12.57
C LEU A 123 15.48 3.43 12.09
N ILE A 124 14.24 3.70 12.42
CA ILE A 124 13.07 3.04 11.82
C ILE A 124 12.43 4.03 10.84
N VAL A 125 12.24 3.62 9.58
CA VAL A 125 11.52 4.39 8.56
C VAL A 125 10.18 3.70 8.31
N VAL A 126 9.08 4.43 8.52
CA VAL A 126 7.71 3.94 8.30
C VAL A 126 7.10 4.69 7.12
N ASP A 127 6.79 3.99 6.04
CA ASP A 127 6.07 4.57 4.89
C ASP A 127 4.57 4.24 4.96
N GLU A 128 3.75 5.02 4.25
CA GLU A 128 2.28 4.95 4.26
C GLU A 128 1.72 4.98 5.70
N CYS A 129 2.24 5.89 6.52
CA CYS A 129 1.97 5.95 7.96
C CYS A 129 0.51 6.27 8.31
N SER A 130 -0.30 6.72 7.34
CA SER A 130 -1.71 7.07 7.54
C SER A 130 -2.57 5.91 8.02
N MET A 131 -2.15 4.68 7.78
CA MET A 131 -2.88 3.47 8.14
C MET A 131 -2.51 2.91 9.54
N VAL A 132 -1.54 3.50 10.23
CA VAL A 132 -1.04 3.01 11.52
C VAL A 132 -1.97 3.46 12.64
N ASP A 133 -2.57 2.52 13.35
CA ASP A 133 -3.42 2.80 14.50
C ASP A 133 -2.62 3.11 15.78
N ALA A 134 -3.33 3.50 16.84
CA ALA A 134 -2.72 3.90 18.11
C ALA A 134 -2.02 2.73 18.85
N ALA A 135 -2.43 1.49 18.65
CA ALA A 135 -1.80 0.34 19.30
C ALA A 135 -0.42 0.08 18.69
N ILE A 136 -0.39 -0.07 17.35
CA ILE A 136 0.85 -0.28 16.59
C ILE A 136 1.82 0.90 16.77
N GLY A 137 1.29 2.13 16.80
CA GLY A 137 2.11 3.32 17.02
C GLY A 137 2.81 3.34 18.38
N ARG A 138 2.10 2.96 19.44
CA ARG A 138 2.70 2.82 20.79
C ARG A 138 3.72 1.69 20.86
N ASP A 139 3.44 0.58 20.21
CA ASP A 139 4.37 -0.57 20.16
C ASP A 139 5.67 -0.20 19.41
N LEU A 140 5.59 0.56 18.32
CA LEU A 140 6.77 1.13 17.66
C LEU A 140 7.59 2.03 18.59
N LEU A 141 6.93 2.90 19.38
CA LEU A 141 7.60 3.80 20.31
C LEU A 141 8.29 3.06 21.48
N SER A 142 7.84 1.87 21.84
CA SER A 142 8.44 1.08 22.93
C SER A 142 9.87 0.67 22.66
N TYR A 143 10.31 0.63 21.38
CA TYR A 143 11.70 0.37 20.99
C TYR A 143 12.66 1.51 21.33
N ARG A 144 12.16 2.71 21.66
CA ARG A 144 12.96 3.90 21.98
C ARG A 144 13.99 4.23 20.89
N LYS A 145 13.62 4.04 19.64
CA LYS A 145 14.43 4.36 18.46
C LYS A 145 13.90 5.61 17.78
N PRO A 146 14.74 6.35 17.07
CA PRO A 146 14.27 7.38 16.14
C PRO A 146 13.36 6.77 15.08
N ILE A 147 12.19 7.38 14.85
CA ILE A 147 11.21 6.92 13.86
C ILE A 147 10.95 8.05 12.86
N LEU A 148 11.39 7.87 11.64
CA LEU A 148 11.05 8.73 10.51
C LEU A 148 9.76 8.20 9.88
N VAL A 149 8.67 8.96 9.93
CA VAL A 149 7.42 8.56 9.31
C VAL A 149 7.15 9.36 8.05
N LEU A 150 6.84 8.65 6.98
CA LEU A 150 6.46 9.21 5.69
C LEU A 150 4.96 9.08 5.52
N GLY A 151 4.31 10.17 5.14
CA GLY A 151 2.87 10.19 4.98
C GLY A 151 2.42 11.19 3.93
N ASP A 152 1.17 11.05 3.58
CA ASP A 152 0.47 11.98 2.71
C ASP A 152 -0.85 12.37 3.38
N SER A 153 -0.90 13.60 3.87
CA SER A 153 -2.07 14.13 4.60
C SER A 153 -3.32 14.31 3.71
N ALA A 154 -3.16 14.22 2.40
CA ALA A 154 -4.27 14.30 1.45
C ALA A 154 -4.89 12.92 1.14
N GLN A 155 -4.24 11.81 1.52
CA GLN A 155 -4.82 10.48 1.36
C GLN A 155 -5.92 10.20 2.40
N LEU A 156 -6.71 9.14 2.12
CA LEU A 156 -7.74 8.66 3.03
C LEU A 156 -7.13 8.21 4.37
N PRO A 157 -7.76 8.58 5.50
CA PRO A 157 -7.41 8.03 6.80
C PRO A 157 -7.75 6.53 6.87
N PRO A 158 -7.25 5.80 7.89
CA PRO A 158 -7.62 4.42 8.10
C PRO A 158 -9.11 4.27 8.41
N VAL A 159 -9.67 3.12 8.06
CA VAL A 159 -11.06 2.80 8.40
C VAL A 159 -11.18 2.65 9.92
N GLY A 160 -11.96 3.51 10.56
CA GLY A 160 -12.25 3.42 11.99
C GLY A 160 -11.56 4.45 12.90
N GLY A 161 -10.84 5.43 12.34
CA GLY A 161 -10.27 6.51 13.16
C GLY A 161 -9.12 7.28 12.50
N ALA A 162 -8.55 8.23 13.24
CA ALA A 162 -7.35 8.93 12.80
C ALA A 162 -6.12 8.01 12.92
N GLY A 163 -5.19 8.10 11.98
CA GLY A 163 -3.93 7.40 12.07
C GLY A 163 -3.03 8.00 13.15
N PHE A 164 -2.37 7.16 13.94
CA PHE A 164 -1.55 7.59 15.07
C PHE A 164 -0.51 8.66 14.72
N PHE A 165 0.10 8.53 13.56
CA PHE A 165 1.13 9.49 13.12
C PHE A 165 0.54 10.71 12.41
N THR A 166 -0.73 10.68 12.02
CA THR A 166 -1.40 11.77 11.29
C THR A 166 -2.24 12.70 12.17
N GLU A 167 -2.38 12.38 13.46
CA GLU A 167 -3.06 13.25 14.44
C GLU A 167 -2.30 14.54 14.71
N ALA A 168 -0.97 14.50 14.69
CA ALA A 168 -0.13 15.67 14.88
C ALA A 168 0.25 16.31 13.53
N LEU A 169 0.53 17.61 13.56
CA LEU A 169 1.06 18.30 12.40
C LEU A 169 2.41 17.70 11.98
N PRO A 170 2.72 17.70 10.67
CA PRO A 170 4.03 17.27 10.20
C PRO A 170 5.14 18.20 10.71
N ASP A 171 6.30 17.61 11.02
CA ASP A 171 7.52 18.39 11.32
C ASP A 171 8.02 19.07 10.03
N PHE A 172 7.82 18.43 8.88
CA PHE A 172 8.02 19.05 7.58
C PHE A 172 6.99 18.56 6.55
N LEU A 173 6.46 19.48 5.77
CA LEU A 173 5.54 19.19 4.67
C LEU A 173 6.14 19.55 3.32
N LEU A 174 6.44 18.54 2.51
CA LEU A 174 6.87 18.69 1.12
C LEU A 174 5.68 19.06 0.25
N THR A 175 5.66 20.28 -0.22
CA THR A 175 4.61 20.80 -1.11
C THR A 175 5.07 20.96 -2.56
N GLU A 176 6.38 21.06 -2.76
CA GLU A 176 6.98 21.24 -4.07
C GLU A 176 6.96 19.94 -4.86
N ILE A 177 6.35 20.00 -6.02
CA ILE A 177 6.32 18.92 -6.98
C ILE A 177 7.52 19.10 -7.91
N HIS A 178 8.31 18.07 -8.13
CA HIS A 178 9.41 18.12 -9.09
C HIS A 178 8.93 18.62 -10.45
N ARG A 179 9.73 19.41 -11.18
CA ARG A 179 9.39 19.95 -12.50
C ARG A 179 8.88 18.86 -13.45
N GLN A 180 9.54 17.71 -13.50
CA GLN A 180 9.08 16.57 -14.29
C GLN A 180 7.74 15.99 -13.84
N ALA A 181 7.45 16.04 -12.53
CA ALA A 181 6.18 15.61 -11.98
C ALA A 181 5.08 16.67 -12.15
N ALA A 182 5.42 17.96 -12.22
CA ALA A 182 4.45 19.03 -12.41
C ALA A 182 3.77 18.98 -13.80
N GLU A 183 4.45 18.43 -14.81
CA GLU A 183 3.90 18.20 -16.15
C GLU A 183 3.07 16.92 -16.23
N ASN A 184 3.08 16.11 -15.17
CA ASN A 184 2.32 14.85 -15.14
C ASN A 184 0.82 15.15 -14.93
N PRO A 185 -0.05 14.69 -15.85
CA PRO A 185 -1.49 14.91 -15.78
C PRO A 185 -2.12 14.40 -14.49
N ILE A 186 -1.63 13.28 -13.96
CA ILE A 186 -2.14 12.68 -12.70
C ILE A 186 -1.86 13.62 -11.53
N ILE A 187 -0.67 14.21 -11.47
CA ILE A 187 -0.30 15.16 -10.41
C ILE A 187 -1.14 16.43 -10.50
N HIS A 188 -1.44 16.89 -11.73
CA HIS A 188 -2.35 18.01 -11.93
C HIS A 188 -3.76 17.69 -11.40
N MET A 189 -4.34 16.54 -11.80
CA MET A 189 -5.63 16.07 -11.29
C MET A 189 -5.64 15.93 -9.76
N ALA A 190 -4.60 15.35 -9.19
CA ALA A 190 -4.43 15.21 -7.75
C ALA A 190 -4.36 16.57 -7.03
N THR A 191 -3.70 17.56 -7.63
CA THR A 191 -3.61 18.92 -7.09
C THR A 191 -4.96 19.63 -7.07
N GLU A 192 -5.75 19.51 -8.13
CA GLU A 192 -7.10 20.06 -8.17
C GLU A 192 -7.99 19.43 -7.08
N LEU A 193 -7.95 18.11 -6.95
CA LEU A 193 -8.69 17.40 -5.92
C LEU A 193 -8.28 17.82 -4.49
N ARG A 194 -6.98 17.97 -4.24
CA ARG A 194 -6.46 18.47 -2.96
C ARG A 194 -6.95 19.88 -2.65
N ASN A 195 -7.09 20.72 -3.67
CA ASN A 195 -7.69 22.05 -3.55
C ASN A 195 -9.22 22.01 -3.46
N GLN A 196 -9.80 20.82 -3.28
CA GLN A 196 -11.24 20.56 -3.19
C GLN A 196 -12.01 20.99 -4.43
N ARG A 197 -11.36 21.00 -5.59
CA ARG A 197 -11.99 21.31 -6.88
C ARG A 197 -12.41 20.02 -7.56
N ARG A 198 -13.66 19.96 -8.01
CA ARG A 198 -14.14 18.82 -8.78
C ARG A 198 -13.56 18.85 -10.18
N LEU A 199 -13.06 17.70 -10.61
CA LEU A 199 -12.56 17.51 -11.97
C LEU A 199 -13.73 17.54 -12.96
N GLN A 200 -13.55 18.26 -14.05
CA GLN A 200 -14.52 18.34 -15.14
C GLN A 200 -14.23 17.28 -16.20
N ILE A 201 -15.28 16.83 -16.91
CA ILE A 201 -15.12 15.95 -18.08
C ILE A 201 -14.17 16.60 -19.08
N GLY A 202 -13.15 15.85 -19.50
CA GLY A 202 -12.12 16.32 -20.41
C GLY A 202 -10.86 15.43 -20.38
N SER A 203 -9.93 15.77 -21.26
CA SER A 203 -8.63 15.10 -21.37
C SER A 203 -7.57 15.84 -20.55
N PHE A 204 -6.69 15.09 -19.94
CA PHE A 204 -5.54 15.53 -19.15
C PHE A 204 -4.31 14.74 -19.63
N GLY A 205 -3.71 15.12 -20.76
CA GLY A 205 -2.70 14.31 -21.43
C GLY A 205 -3.24 12.92 -21.76
N GLU A 206 -2.56 11.87 -21.31
CA GLU A 206 -3.01 10.47 -21.49
C GLU A 206 -4.13 10.08 -20.51
N SER A 207 -4.36 10.89 -19.48
CA SER A 207 -5.44 10.69 -18.50
C SER A 207 -6.72 11.41 -18.93
N ALA A 208 -7.88 11.02 -18.39
CA ALA A 208 -9.15 11.62 -18.72
C ALA A 208 -10.19 11.52 -17.60
N VAL A 209 -11.11 12.46 -17.59
CA VAL A 209 -12.38 12.37 -16.87
C VAL A 209 -13.49 12.15 -17.88
N ILE A 210 -14.22 11.07 -17.75
CA ILE A 210 -15.18 10.62 -18.76
C ILE A 210 -16.55 10.28 -18.14
N PRO A 211 -17.65 10.39 -18.88
CA PRO A 211 -18.97 10.01 -18.38
C PRO A 211 -19.12 8.48 -18.29
N ARG A 212 -20.03 8.03 -17.43
CA ARG A 212 -20.42 6.61 -17.37
C ARG A 212 -20.93 6.11 -18.72
N GLY A 213 -20.57 4.89 -19.06
CA GLY A 213 -20.96 4.25 -20.33
C GLY A 213 -20.00 4.53 -21.48
N THR A 214 -18.96 5.34 -21.30
CA THR A 214 -17.95 5.59 -22.35
C THR A 214 -17.03 4.39 -22.57
N LEU A 215 -16.67 3.67 -21.48
CA LEU A 215 -15.73 2.55 -21.56
C LEU A 215 -16.43 1.27 -22.00
N SER A 216 -15.79 0.59 -22.95
CA SER A 216 -16.14 -0.75 -23.36
C SER A 216 -15.71 -1.82 -22.34
N GLY A 217 -16.12 -3.07 -22.57
CA GLY A 217 -15.59 -4.21 -21.80
C GLY A 217 -14.10 -4.39 -21.99
N ASP A 218 -13.60 -4.20 -23.20
CA ASP A 218 -12.19 -4.36 -23.55
C ASP A 218 -11.32 -3.30 -22.85
N ASP A 219 -11.81 -2.06 -22.71
CA ASP A 219 -11.13 -1.01 -21.95
C ASP A 219 -10.93 -1.39 -20.48
N LEU A 220 -11.94 -2.03 -19.88
CA LEU A 220 -11.88 -2.49 -18.50
C LEU A 220 -10.86 -3.62 -18.32
N VAL A 221 -10.79 -4.53 -19.27
CA VAL A 221 -9.87 -5.69 -19.23
C VAL A 221 -8.43 -5.25 -19.53
N ALA A 222 -8.25 -4.26 -20.38
CA ALA A 222 -6.94 -3.73 -20.76
C ALA A 222 -6.27 -2.91 -19.64
N ALA A 223 -7.05 -2.35 -18.70
CA ALA A 223 -6.50 -1.60 -17.58
C ALA A 223 -5.78 -2.52 -16.59
N ASP A 224 -4.70 -2.00 -16.00
CA ASP A 224 -3.97 -2.73 -14.96
C ASP A 224 -4.82 -2.92 -13.71
N GLN A 225 -5.62 -1.92 -13.33
CA GLN A 225 -6.51 -2.02 -12.19
C GLN A 225 -7.77 -1.15 -12.37
N VAL A 226 -8.90 -1.69 -11.90
CA VAL A 226 -10.16 -0.95 -11.77
C VAL A 226 -10.45 -0.71 -10.29
N LEU A 227 -10.78 0.54 -9.92
CA LEU A 227 -11.04 0.96 -8.55
C LEU A 227 -12.49 1.46 -8.39
N VAL A 228 -13.08 1.07 -7.26
CA VAL A 228 -14.46 1.45 -6.88
C VAL A 228 -14.52 1.83 -5.39
N GLY A 229 -15.64 2.34 -4.91
CA GLY A 229 -15.81 2.69 -3.49
C GLY A 229 -16.37 1.56 -2.63
N LYS A 230 -17.40 0.87 -3.14
CA LYS A 230 -18.22 -0.06 -2.36
C LYS A 230 -17.83 -1.52 -2.62
N ASN A 231 -17.88 -2.37 -1.58
CA ASN A 231 -17.67 -3.80 -1.75
C ASN A 231 -18.72 -4.45 -2.66
N ALA A 232 -19.97 -4.00 -2.59
CA ALA A 232 -21.02 -4.50 -3.48
C ALA A 232 -20.72 -4.21 -4.96
N THR A 233 -20.29 -2.98 -5.27
CA THR A 233 -19.85 -2.58 -6.62
C THR A 233 -18.64 -3.42 -7.05
N ARG A 234 -17.66 -3.61 -6.17
CA ARG A 234 -16.47 -4.43 -6.42
C ARG A 234 -16.86 -5.87 -6.81
N GLN A 235 -17.73 -6.51 -6.04
CA GLN A 235 -18.19 -7.88 -6.33
C GLN A 235 -18.91 -7.95 -7.67
N GLN A 236 -19.85 -7.03 -7.92
CA GLN A 236 -20.60 -6.97 -9.17
C GLN A 236 -19.67 -6.79 -10.38
N PHE A 237 -18.68 -5.89 -10.28
CA PHE A 237 -17.74 -5.63 -11.35
C PHE A 237 -16.76 -6.79 -11.56
N ASN A 238 -16.28 -7.45 -10.50
CA ASN A 238 -15.47 -8.66 -10.64
C ASN A 238 -16.22 -9.76 -11.43
N GLY A 239 -17.48 -10.01 -11.11
CA GLY A 239 -18.30 -10.94 -11.86
C GLY A 239 -18.55 -10.51 -13.32
N ARG A 240 -18.69 -9.19 -13.58
CA ARG A 240 -18.80 -8.64 -14.93
C ARG A 240 -17.50 -8.82 -15.72
N MET A 241 -16.36 -8.50 -15.12
CA MET A 241 -15.04 -8.66 -15.74
C MET A 241 -14.80 -10.10 -16.17
N ARG A 242 -15.08 -11.06 -15.30
CA ARG A 242 -14.95 -12.49 -15.63
C ARG A 242 -15.81 -12.89 -16.82
N ARG A 243 -17.07 -12.42 -16.90
CA ARG A 243 -17.93 -12.69 -18.06
C ARG A 243 -17.41 -12.08 -19.35
N ILE A 244 -16.83 -10.87 -19.30
CA ILE A 244 -16.24 -10.21 -20.49
C ILE A 244 -15.08 -11.05 -21.03
N ILE A 245 -14.24 -11.63 -20.17
CA ILE A 245 -13.12 -12.49 -20.59
C ILE A 245 -13.54 -13.96 -20.81
N GLY A 246 -14.84 -14.25 -20.85
CA GLY A 246 -15.37 -15.58 -21.16
C GLY A 246 -15.39 -16.58 -19.99
N LEU A 247 -15.17 -16.13 -18.77
CA LEU A 247 -15.16 -16.97 -17.57
C LEU A 247 -16.54 -16.93 -16.89
N SER A 248 -17.29 -18.02 -17.00
CA SER A 248 -18.67 -18.14 -16.43
C SER A 248 -18.76 -19.03 -15.21
N ASP A 249 -17.75 -19.85 -14.92
CA ASP A 249 -17.73 -20.69 -13.73
C ASP A 249 -17.72 -19.80 -12.48
N PRO A 250 -18.57 -20.06 -11.46
CA PRO A 250 -18.51 -19.32 -10.19
C PRO A 250 -17.18 -19.52 -9.44
N MET A 251 -16.51 -20.64 -9.64
CA MET A 251 -15.20 -20.91 -9.06
C MET A 251 -14.06 -20.32 -9.89
N PRO A 252 -12.92 -19.97 -9.26
CA PRO A 252 -11.76 -19.52 -9.99
C PRO A 252 -11.24 -20.62 -10.90
N VAL A 253 -10.80 -20.18 -12.10
CA VAL A 253 -10.20 -21.04 -13.12
C VAL A 253 -8.82 -20.50 -13.50
N ALA A 254 -8.02 -21.29 -14.23
CA ALA A 254 -6.72 -20.88 -14.71
C ALA A 254 -6.80 -19.54 -15.47
N GLY A 255 -5.92 -18.60 -15.11
CA GLY A 255 -5.90 -17.24 -15.64
C GLY A 255 -6.69 -16.21 -14.82
N ASP A 256 -7.54 -16.62 -13.88
CA ASP A 256 -8.24 -15.67 -13.01
C ASP A 256 -7.27 -14.84 -12.18
N ARG A 257 -7.60 -13.56 -12.06
CA ARG A 257 -6.89 -12.59 -11.23
C ARG A 257 -7.49 -12.62 -9.82
N LEU A 258 -6.62 -12.83 -8.84
CA LEU A 258 -7.00 -12.99 -7.45
C LEU A 258 -6.32 -11.92 -6.58
N VAL A 259 -6.96 -11.56 -5.48
CA VAL A 259 -6.37 -10.72 -4.43
C VAL A 259 -6.34 -11.49 -3.13
N CYS A 260 -5.21 -11.48 -2.45
CA CYS A 260 -5.09 -12.03 -1.10
C CYS A 260 -5.77 -11.08 -0.09
N LEU A 261 -6.53 -11.66 0.83
CA LEU A 261 -7.29 -10.91 1.84
C LEU A 261 -6.65 -10.95 3.23
N LYS A 262 -5.69 -11.87 3.45
CA LYS A 262 -5.03 -12.04 4.76
C LYS A 262 -3.57 -12.46 4.57
N ASN A 263 -2.69 -11.92 5.42
CA ASN A 263 -1.28 -12.30 5.41
C ASN A 263 -1.10 -13.80 5.75
N ASP A 264 -0.22 -14.46 5.00
CA ASP A 264 0.32 -15.78 5.31
C ASP A 264 1.85 -15.70 5.20
N LYS A 265 2.52 -15.42 6.33
CA LYS A 265 3.96 -15.18 6.36
C LYS A 265 4.78 -16.40 5.94
N PRO A 266 4.47 -17.64 6.40
CA PRO A 266 5.17 -18.83 5.96
C PRO A 266 5.19 -19.04 4.46
N LEU A 267 4.10 -18.66 3.78
CA LEU A 267 4.01 -18.72 2.32
C LEU A 267 4.49 -17.45 1.60
N GLY A 268 4.84 -16.40 2.33
CA GLY A 268 5.20 -15.10 1.74
C GLY A 268 4.05 -14.39 1.05
N ILE A 269 2.81 -14.66 1.46
CA ILE A 269 1.60 -14.06 0.92
C ILE A 269 1.16 -12.89 1.79
N PHE A 270 0.90 -11.74 1.16
CA PHE A 270 0.52 -10.53 1.87
C PHE A 270 -0.87 -10.04 1.48
N ASN A 271 -1.59 -9.48 2.45
CA ASN A 271 -2.90 -8.85 2.21
C ASN A 271 -2.78 -7.74 1.16
N GLY A 272 -3.68 -7.75 0.19
CA GLY A 272 -3.66 -6.85 -0.97
C GLY A 272 -2.75 -7.31 -2.11
N GLY A 273 -1.94 -8.36 -1.92
CA GLY A 273 -1.12 -8.94 -2.98
C GLY A 273 -1.99 -9.52 -4.11
N LEU A 274 -1.57 -9.27 -5.35
CA LEU A 274 -2.24 -9.77 -6.54
C LEU A 274 -1.59 -11.05 -7.04
N PHE A 275 -2.44 -11.97 -7.44
CA PHE A 275 -2.04 -13.30 -7.90
C PHE A 275 -2.85 -13.67 -9.13
N ARG A 276 -2.29 -14.58 -9.90
CA ARG A 276 -2.95 -15.24 -11.01
C ARG A 276 -3.10 -16.72 -10.71
N MET A 277 -4.30 -17.25 -10.88
CA MET A 277 -4.53 -18.67 -10.76
C MET A 277 -3.85 -19.40 -11.93
N VAL A 278 -3.06 -20.39 -11.61
CA VAL A 278 -2.36 -21.23 -12.62
C VAL A 278 -3.22 -22.44 -12.94
N GLU A 279 -3.63 -23.19 -11.91
CA GLU A 279 -4.45 -24.37 -12.08
C GLU A 279 -5.22 -24.71 -10.79
N SER A 280 -6.30 -25.49 -10.94
CA SER A 280 -7.04 -26.10 -9.84
C SER A 280 -6.43 -27.46 -9.52
N VAL A 281 -6.21 -27.73 -8.24
CA VAL A 281 -5.79 -29.05 -7.76
C VAL A 281 -7.02 -29.85 -7.37
N PRO A 282 -7.41 -30.89 -8.12
CA PRO A 282 -8.61 -31.66 -7.84
C PRO A 282 -8.58 -32.27 -6.43
N SER A 283 -9.68 -32.11 -5.69
CA SER A 283 -9.91 -32.81 -4.43
C SER A 283 -11.25 -33.53 -4.47
N HIS A 284 -11.22 -34.84 -4.42
CA HIS A 284 -12.45 -35.65 -4.44
C HIS A 284 -13.17 -35.68 -3.10
N TYR A 285 -12.50 -35.37 -2.01
CA TYR A 285 -13.03 -35.53 -0.65
C TYR A 285 -13.42 -34.20 0.02
N ASP A 286 -12.81 -33.10 -0.35
CA ASP A 286 -13.03 -31.80 0.29
C ASP A 286 -13.90 -30.90 -0.58
N LYS A 287 -15.22 -30.91 -0.31
CA LYS A 287 -16.19 -30.09 -1.04
C LYS A 287 -16.30 -28.65 -0.53
N SER A 288 -15.75 -28.35 0.64
CA SER A 288 -15.81 -27.02 1.26
C SER A 288 -14.67 -26.09 0.86
N HIS A 289 -13.62 -26.65 0.27
CA HIS A 289 -12.44 -25.89 -0.14
C HIS A 289 -12.12 -26.10 -1.62
N ILE A 290 -11.43 -25.12 -2.17
CA ILE A 290 -10.72 -25.23 -3.43
C ILE A 290 -9.21 -25.21 -3.14
N LYS A 291 -8.48 -26.18 -3.68
CA LYS A 291 -7.02 -26.13 -3.76
C LYS A 291 -6.61 -25.61 -5.11
N MET A 292 -5.71 -24.66 -5.14
CA MET A 292 -5.26 -24.05 -6.39
C MET A 292 -3.80 -23.67 -6.31
N ILE A 293 -3.14 -23.67 -7.45
CA ILE A 293 -1.81 -23.11 -7.62
C ILE A 293 -1.96 -21.68 -8.09
N VAL A 294 -1.31 -20.74 -7.36
CA VAL A 294 -1.33 -19.32 -7.66
C VAL A 294 0.08 -18.79 -7.86
N LYS A 295 0.25 -17.84 -8.76
CA LYS A 295 1.50 -17.13 -9.03
C LYS A 295 1.30 -15.64 -8.75
N SER A 296 2.26 -15.02 -8.05
CA SER A 296 2.20 -13.59 -7.76
C SER A 296 2.39 -12.76 -9.03
N ASP A 297 1.47 -11.80 -9.27
CA ASP A 297 1.63 -10.75 -10.27
C ASP A 297 2.62 -9.66 -9.76
N ASP A 298 2.74 -9.50 -8.43
CA ASP A 298 3.68 -8.55 -7.83
C ASP A 298 5.14 -9.03 -7.88
N PHE A 299 5.34 -10.37 -7.93
CA PHE A 299 6.65 -11.03 -8.04
C PHE A 299 6.67 -12.06 -9.17
N PRO A 300 6.84 -11.64 -10.42
CA PRO A 300 6.80 -12.56 -11.57
C PRO A 300 7.83 -13.70 -11.51
N ASN A 301 8.94 -13.48 -10.80
CA ASN A 301 10.02 -14.46 -10.63
C ASN A 301 9.84 -15.39 -9.41
N ALA A 302 8.83 -15.14 -8.55
CA ALA A 302 8.53 -16.05 -7.45
C ALA A 302 7.96 -17.36 -7.98
N ARG A 303 8.25 -18.46 -7.25
CA ARG A 303 7.64 -19.75 -7.56
C ARG A 303 6.12 -19.68 -7.32
N ALA A 304 5.38 -20.49 -8.05
CA ALA A 304 3.96 -20.71 -7.81
C ALA A 304 3.74 -21.39 -6.45
N LEU A 305 2.63 -21.06 -5.80
CA LEU A 305 2.28 -21.51 -4.46
C LEU A 305 0.99 -22.31 -4.50
N GLU A 306 0.94 -23.45 -3.80
CA GLU A 306 -0.31 -24.14 -3.53
C GLU A 306 -1.01 -23.45 -2.36
N VAL A 307 -2.29 -23.11 -2.55
CA VAL A 307 -3.15 -22.49 -1.53
C VAL A 307 -4.46 -23.27 -1.40
N LYS A 308 -5.00 -23.26 -0.19
CA LYS A 308 -6.28 -23.88 0.14
C LYS A 308 -7.25 -22.80 0.62
N VAL A 309 -8.34 -22.58 -0.12
CA VAL A 309 -9.29 -21.48 0.12
C VAL A 309 -10.69 -22.03 0.28
N ARG A 310 -11.47 -21.49 1.22
CA ARG A 310 -12.90 -21.81 1.37
C ARG A 310 -13.68 -21.32 0.17
N ARG A 311 -14.62 -22.14 -0.33
CA ARG A 311 -15.43 -21.83 -1.53
C ARG A 311 -16.28 -20.58 -1.34
N GLU A 312 -16.73 -20.31 -0.12
CA GLU A 312 -17.57 -19.19 0.25
C GLU A 312 -16.92 -17.82 -0.05
N PHE A 313 -15.58 -17.75 -0.18
CA PHE A 313 -14.91 -16.55 -0.63
C PHE A 313 -15.27 -16.16 -2.08
N PHE A 314 -15.62 -17.15 -2.90
CA PHE A 314 -15.97 -16.96 -4.30
C PHE A 314 -17.48 -17.05 -4.55
N GLU A 315 -18.18 -17.91 -3.81
CA GLU A 315 -19.62 -18.11 -3.92
C GLU A 315 -20.45 -17.11 -3.11
N GLY A 316 -19.83 -16.42 -2.14
CA GLY A 316 -20.47 -15.53 -1.18
C GLY A 316 -20.64 -16.20 0.19
N GLY A 317 -20.87 -15.39 1.23
CA GLY A 317 -21.03 -15.90 2.61
C GLY A 317 -19.72 -16.00 3.41
N ALA A 318 -18.58 -15.53 2.86
CA ALA A 318 -17.28 -15.59 3.55
C ALA A 318 -17.30 -14.88 4.92
N GLN A 319 -18.14 -13.88 5.13
CA GLN A 319 -18.28 -13.15 6.39
C GLN A 319 -18.92 -13.99 7.50
N ASP A 320 -19.63 -15.07 7.15
CA ASP A 320 -20.36 -15.94 8.08
C ASP A 320 -19.52 -17.14 8.53
N ILE A 321 -18.31 -17.33 7.98
CA ILE A 321 -17.43 -18.45 8.30
C ILE A 321 -16.85 -18.26 9.72
N PRO A 322 -17.03 -19.24 10.63
CA PRO A 322 -16.38 -19.22 11.92
C PRO A 322 -14.85 -19.17 11.77
N TRP A 323 -14.19 -18.36 12.60
CA TRP A 323 -12.74 -18.17 12.50
C TRP A 323 -11.93 -19.47 12.64
N GLN A 324 -12.46 -20.44 13.40
CA GLN A 324 -11.86 -21.78 13.58
C GLN A 324 -11.75 -22.53 12.25
N GLU A 325 -12.73 -22.35 11.35
CA GLU A 325 -12.76 -23.02 10.05
C GLU A 325 -11.85 -22.35 9.01
N LEU A 326 -11.30 -21.18 9.33
CA LEU A 326 -10.31 -20.48 8.51
C LEU A 326 -8.86 -20.88 8.84
N ARG A 327 -8.66 -21.75 9.86
CA ARG A 327 -7.33 -22.24 10.20
C ARG A 327 -6.76 -23.12 9.09
N GLY A 328 -5.46 -22.95 8.81
CA GLY A 328 -4.78 -23.72 7.77
C GLY A 328 -5.30 -23.44 6.35
N THR A 329 -6.05 -22.33 6.16
CA THR A 329 -6.53 -21.89 4.85
C THR A 329 -6.08 -20.49 4.55
N GLN A 330 -5.87 -20.21 3.27
CA GLN A 330 -5.63 -18.86 2.78
C GLN A 330 -6.96 -18.20 2.40
N GLN A 331 -6.97 -16.87 2.36
CA GLN A 331 -8.16 -16.09 2.02
C GLN A 331 -7.90 -15.33 0.73
N PHE A 332 -8.64 -15.65 -0.31
CA PHE A 332 -8.57 -15.02 -1.63
C PHE A 332 -9.94 -14.64 -2.14
N ASP A 333 -10.00 -13.61 -2.96
CA ASP A 333 -11.17 -13.18 -3.72
C ASP A 333 -10.72 -12.73 -5.12
N TYR A 334 -11.64 -12.44 -6.03
CA TYR A 334 -11.32 -11.92 -7.34
C TYR A 334 -10.68 -10.52 -7.25
N GLY A 335 -9.60 -10.32 -7.99
CA GLY A 335 -8.73 -9.15 -7.94
C GLY A 335 -8.80 -8.23 -9.16
N TYR A 336 -9.75 -8.41 -10.08
CA TYR A 336 -9.90 -7.52 -11.23
C TYR A 336 -10.30 -6.10 -10.83
N VAL A 337 -11.12 -5.99 -9.80
CA VAL A 337 -11.62 -4.74 -9.25
C VAL A 337 -11.36 -4.70 -7.75
N LEU A 338 -10.79 -3.60 -7.26
CA LEU A 338 -10.51 -3.37 -5.85
C LEU A 338 -11.27 -2.13 -5.34
N THR A 339 -11.47 -2.05 -4.04
CA THR A 339 -11.89 -0.77 -3.45
C THR A 339 -10.70 0.16 -3.29
N VAL A 340 -10.93 1.49 -3.34
CA VAL A 340 -9.88 2.50 -3.14
C VAL A 340 -9.14 2.28 -1.81
N HIS A 341 -9.84 1.92 -0.73
CA HIS A 341 -9.19 1.60 0.54
C HIS A 341 -8.22 0.41 0.43
N LYS A 342 -8.59 -0.64 -0.33
CA LYS A 342 -7.72 -1.80 -0.55
C LYS A 342 -6.56 -1.52 -1.50
N SER A 343 -6.62 -0.45 -2.28
CA SER A 343 -5.55 -0.04 -3.19
C SER A 343 -4.46 0.81 -2.52
N GLN A 344 -4.67 1.24 -1.27
CA GLN A 344 -3.65 2.01 -0.53
C GLN A 344 -2.34 1.23 -0.42
N GLY A 345 -1.21 1.92 -0.59
CA GLY A 345 0.11 1.30 -0.69
C GLY A 345 0.39 0.57 -2.01
N SER A 346 -0.52 0.64 -2.98
CA SER A 346 -0.36 0.05 -4.31
C SER A 346 -0.27 1.12 -5.40
N GLN A 347 0.35 0.78 -6.53
CA GLN A 347 0.42 1.63 -7.70
C GLN A 347 0.40 0.78 -8.97
N TRP A 348 -0.19 1.29 -10.05
CA TRP A 348 -0.29 0.65 -11.37
C TRP A 348 -0.13 1.70 -12.45
N ASP A 349 0.26 1.29 -13.65
CA ASP A 349 0.50 2.23 -14.74
C ASP A 349 -0.81 2.78 -15.30
N ASP A 350 -1.82 1.94 -15.52
CA ASP A 350 -3.13 2.34 -16.04
C ASP A 350 -4.25 1.98 -15.08
N VAL A 351 -4.94 2.98 -14.53
CA VAL A 351 -6.02 2.80 -13.56
C VAL A 351 -7.33 3.39 -14.07
N ILE A 352 -8.40 2.63 -13.94
CA ILE A 352 -9.77 3.13 -14.11
C ILE A 352 -10.39 3.31 -12.72
N VAL A 353 -10.96 4.48 -12.47
CA VAL A 353 -11.63 4.81 -11.22
C VAL A 353 -13.10 5.11 -11.51
N TYR A 354 -14.03 4.37 -10.95
CA TYR A 354 -15.44 4.74 -10.93
C TYR A 354 -15.72 5.62 -9.73
N ASP A 355 -16.15 6.84 -9.97
CA ASP A 355 -16.44 7.78 -8.88
C ASP A 355 -17.60 7.29 -8.02
N GLU A 356 -17.27 6.86 -6.82
CA GLU A 356 -18.17 6.60 -5.72
C GLU A 356 -17.75 7.41 -4.47
N SER A 357 -17.07 8.55 -4.68
CA SER A 357 -16.55 9.41 -3.61
C SER A 357 -17.62 9.94 -2.66
N GLY A 358 -18.88 9.95 -3.09
CA GLY A 358 -20.01 10.31 -2.23
C GLY A 358 -20.13 9.48 -0.95
N ILE A 359 -19.52 8.27 -0.90
CA ILE A 359 -19.47 7.48 0.35
C ILE A 359 -18.60 8.14 1.42
N ALA A 360 -17.62 8.95 1.04
CA ALA A 360 -16.71 9.64 1.94
C ALA A 360 -17.24 11.02 2.40
N ARG A 361 -18.46 11.41 1.99
CA ARG A 361 -19.12 12.67 2.39
C ARG A 361 -18.20 13.89 2.21
N ASP A 362 -17.87 14.58 3.29
CA ASP A 362 -17.01 15.78 3.29
C ASP A 362 -15.57 15.50 2.87
N GLU A 363 -15.13 14.25 2.97
CA GLU A 363 -13.79 13.81 2.54
C GLU A 363 -13.76 13.22 1.11
N TRP A 364 -14.80 13.49 0.28
CA TRP A 364 -14.90 13.03 -1.12
C TRP A 364 -13.61 13.30 -1.92
N TRP A 365 -12.97 14.44 -1.69
CA TRP A 365 -11.75 14.85 -2.37
C TRP A 365 -10.54 13.97 -1.99
N ARG A 366 -10.44 13.53 -0.72
CA ARG A 366 -9.40 12.59 -0.25
C ARG A 366 -9.58 11.22 -0.90
N TRP A 367 -10.84 10.80 -1.05
CA TRP A 367 -11.15 9.54 -1.70
C TRP A 367 -10.69 9.56 -3.17
N LEU A 368 -11.06 10.60 -3.92
CA LEU A 368 -10.64 10.78 -5.31
C LEU A 368 -9.14 10.99 -5.44
N TYR A 369 -8.53 11.79 -4.57
CA TYR A 369 -7.08 11.98 -4.51
C TYR A 369 -6.36 10.64 -4.33
N THR A 370 -6.79 9.84 -3.34
CA THR A 370 -6.21 8.52 -3.09
C THR A 370 -6.35 7.61 -4.31
N ALA A 371 -7.53 7.61 -4.95
CA ALA A 371 -7.79 6.79 -6.12
C ALA A 371 -6.93 7.19 -7.34
N VAL A 372 -6.88 8.48 -7.66
CA VAL A 372 -6.14 9.03 -8.80
C VAL A 372 -4.63 8.79 -8.64
N THR A 373 -4.10 8.98 -7.42
CA THR A 373 -2.67 8.75 -7.13
C THR A 373 -2.25 7.28 -7.11
N ARG A 374 -3.16 6.35 -7.37
CA ARG A 374 -2.80 4.93 -7.60
C ARG A 374 -2.27 4.68 -9.01
N ALA A 375 -2.48 5.60 -9.94
CA ALA A 375 -1.91 5.54 -11.29
C ALA A 375 -0.50 6.16 -11.32
N SER A 376 0.41 5.55 -12.09
CA SER A 376 1.73 6.11 -12.39
C SER A 376 1.77 6.80 -13.75
N GLU A 377 1.06 6.29 -14.75
CA GLU A 377 1.09 6.78 -16.13
C GLU A 377 -0.26 7.34 -16.60
N ARG A 378 -1.35 6.59 -16.37
CA ARG A 378 -2.67 6.96 -16.89
C ARG A 378 -3.78 6.68 -15.87
N VAL A 379 -4.69 7.64 -15.71
CA VAL A 379 -5.93 7.43 -14.97
C VAL A 379 -7.14 7.84 -15.81
N ARG A 380 -8.17 7.00 -15.81
CA ARG A 380 -9.48 7.28 -16.41
C ARG A 380 -10.51 7.35 -15.28
N LEU A 381 -10.92 8.56 -14.92
CA LEU A 381 -11.94 8.79 -13.89
C LEU A 381 -13.32 8.81 -14.55
N VAL A 382 -14.19 7.89 -14.17
CA VAL A 382 -15.56 7.71 -14.68
C VAL A 382 -16.54 8.33 -13.70
N LEU A 383 -17.21 9.43 -14.09
CA LEU A 383 -18.18 10.17 -13.26
C LEU A 383 -19.59 9.59 -13.36
#